data_98ff1037cb3cc2a83ab891e840a8da7b
#
_entry.id   98ff1037cb3cc2a83ab891e840a8da7b
#
_cell.length_a   1.000
_cell.length_b   1.000
_cell.length_c   1.000
_cell.angle_alpha   90.00
_cell.angle_beta   90.00
_cell.angle_gamma   90.00
#
_symmetry.space_group_name_H-M   'P 1'
#
loop_
_entity.id
_entity.type
_entity.pdbx_description
1 polymer ?
#
loop_
_entity_poly.entity_id
_entity_poly.type
_entity_poly.pdbx_seq_one_letter_code
_entity_poly.pdbx_strand_id
1 'polypeptide(L)'
;MSTPTRSTPVRPTPGRPVLRIRGVHKSYGPTEVLHGVDLTGRAGEVLAVVGANGAGKSTLIKILAGAERMSAGELQLTGEDVALRSPHDAHTHGIRTVHQELTLVPELSVTENLLMGHFPRRLGGLIDWKAAHRRARDLLDGIGYGAIDPRVKAGRLTVARQQMVEIAKALVSEGGEPKVLVLDEPSAVLAGSDLEALFALIRRLQERGVLIIYVSHRLAEVTELATSIVVIKDGRVVAETTPDRTDENDLIRLMAGRPAGQLYPARRPADGDTLLDVSGLGRTGEFSDVSFALRAGEITGLFGLVGSGRSELARCVFGAEPARTGAVRAPGSDAVRFHSPREAIAAGLALVTEDRKGTGLVLGLSTAENIGLTTLRTTTRGPLLDTARRRRDVVSMVDRLDIRPAHSAKLPVRTLSGGNQQKAVLAKWLLTGPRVLLLDEPTRGVDMATRAEIYRMLDQLARDGMAILLISSDLTEVLGATDRVLVMHEGRIAAELPSEGTTEDTVLAHAIGHAA
;
A
#
# COMPACT_ATOMS: atom_id res chain seq x y z
N MET A 1 -26.68 -33.13 2.72
CA MET A 1 -26.57 -31.91 3.53
C MET A 1 -26.45 -30.74 2.55
N SER A 2 -27.50 -29.94 2.45
CA SER A 2 -27.64 -28.90 1.43
C SER A 2 -26.79 -27.69 1.82
N THR A 3 -25.92 -27.27 0.93
CA THR A 3 -25.13 -26.02 1.02
C THR A 3 -26.09 -24.84 1.11
N PRO A 4 -25.91 -23.89 2.05
CA PRO A 4 -26.72 -22.69 2.10
C PRO A 4 -26.39 -21.80 0.90
N THR A 5 -27.36 -21.60 0.03
CA THR A 5 -27.34 -20.58 -1.03
C THR A 5 -27.14 -19.20 -0.39
N ARG A 6 -25.97 -18.57 -0.63
CA ARG A 6 -25.75 -17.15 -0.32
C ARG A 6 -26.79 -16.33 -1.09
N SER A 7 -27.74 -15.75 -0.37
CA SER A 7 -28.65 -14.76 -0.93
C SER A 7 -27.85 -13.56 -1.41
N THR A 8 -27.86 -13.32 -2.71
CA THR A 8 -27.29 -12.10 -3.31
C THR A 8 -28.01 -10.89 -2.69
N PRO A 9 -27.29 -9.94 -2.06
CA PRO A 9 -27.95 -8.76 -1.49
C PRO A 9 -28.61 -7.95 -2.61
N VAL A 10 -29.89 -7.63 -2.44
CA VAL A 10 -30.64 -6.74 -3.35
C VAL A 10 -29.97 -5.36 -3.26
N ARG A 11 -29.30 -4.95 -4.34
CA ARG A 11 -28.65 -3.63 -4.41
C ARG A 11 -29.72 -2.56 -4.62
N PRO A 12 -29.74 -1.48 -3.81
CA PRO A 12 -30.70 -0.40 -3.98
C PRO A 12 -30.52 0.29 -5.34
N THR A 13 -31.64 0.68 -5.96
CA THR A 13 -31.63 1.44 -7.22
C THR A 13 -30.99 2.82 -6.95
N PRO A 14 -30.03 3.30 -7.74
CA PRO A 14 -29.39 4.58 -7.53
C PRO A 14 -30.41 5.74 -7.52
N GLY A 15 -30.32 6.57 -6.48
CA GLY A 15 -31.23 7.71 -6.28
C GLY A 15 -30.94 8.93 -7.19
N ARG A 16 -31.38 10.12 -6.76
CA ARG A 16 -31.10 11.39 -7.47
C ARG A 16 -29.60 11.68 -7.49
N PRO A 17 -29.05 12.35 -8.54
CA PRO A 17 -27.70 12.84 -8.54
C PRO A 17 -27.44 13.77 -7.34
N VAL A 18 -26.43 13.43 -6.53
CA VAL A 18 -25.96 14.24 -5.39
C VAL A 18 -24.73 15.02 -5.77
N LEU A 19 -23.79 14.38 -6.47
CA LEU A 19 -22.55 14.99 -6.95
C LEU A 19 -22.49 14.86 -8.47
N ARG A 20 -22.12 15.94 -9.15
CA ARG A 20 -21.79 15.92 -10.58
C ARG A 20 -20.54 16.73 -10.82
N ILE A 21 -19.58 16.14 -11.48
CA ILE A 21 -18.31 16.73 -11.91
C ILE A 21 -18.31 16.71 -13.42
N ARG A 22 -17.99 17.84 -14.07
CA ARG A 22 -17.94 17.95 -15.52
C ARG A 22 -16.67 18.64 -15.97
N GLY A 23 -15.92 17.99 -16.87
CA GLY A 23 -14.74 18.53 -17.50
C GLY A 23 -13.72 19.05 -16.51
N VAL A 24 -13.50 18.36 -15.38
CA VAL A 24 -12.58 18.85 -14.34
C VAL A 24 -11.14 18.65 -14.78
N HIS A 25 -10.41 19.75 -14.86
CA HIS A 25 -8.98 19.81 -15.13
C HIS A 25 -8.21 20.26 -13.88
N LYS A 26 -7.00 19.74 -13.69
CA LYS A 26 -6.07 20.21 -12.66
C LYS A 26 -4.64 20.16 -13.17
N SER A 27 -3.97 21.31 -13.07
CA SER A 27 -2.55 21.47 -13.38
C SER A 27 -1.76 21.92 -12.15
N TYR A 28 -0.55 21.42 -12.00
CA TYR A 28 0.47 21.87 -11.05
C TYR A 28 1.66 22.43 -11.84
N GLY A 29 1.72 23.74 -11.96
CA GLY A 29 2.67 24.39 -12.85
C GLY A 29 2.48 23.92 -14.31
N PRO A 30 3.51 23.41 -14.99
CA PRO A 30 3.40 22.95 -16.37
C PRO A 30 2.79 21.55 -16.52
N THR A 31 2.56 20.83 -15.42
CA THR A 31 2.09 19.44 -15.47
C THR A 31 0.59 19.38 -15.19
N GLU A 32 -0.17 18.96 -16.18
CA GLU A 32 -1.58 18.66 -16.02
C GLU A 32 -1.74 17.23 -15.46
N VAL A 33 -2.61 17.05 -14.46
CA VAL A 33 -2.82 15.79 -13.74
C VAL A 33 -4.24 15.26 -13.97
N LEU A 34 -5.24 16.14 -14.11
CA LEU A 34 -6.59 15.77 -14.49
C LEU A 34 -6.93 16.42 -15.82
N HIS A 35 -7.43 15.62 -16.76
CA HIS A 35 -7.63 15.96 -18.15
C HIS A 35 -9.11 15.88 -18.56
N GLY A 36 -9.98 16.69 -17.92
CA GLY A 36 -11.40 16.70 -18.21
C GLY A 36 -12.14 15.50 -17.62
N VAL A 37 -12.09 15.35 -16.31
CA VAL A 37 -12.76 14.27 -15.58
C VAL A 37 -14.25 14.58 -15.47
N ASP A 38 -15.07 13.62 -15.92
CA ASP A 38 -16.52 13.60 -15.70
C ASP A 38 -16.86 12.51 -14.70
N LEU A 39 -17.76 12.80 -13.74
CA LEU A 39 -18.18 11.84 -12.73
C LEU A 39 -19.55 12.24 -12.18
N THR A 40 -20.44 11.26 -12.00
CA THR A 40 -21.74 11.48 -11.38
C THR A 40 -21.93 10.48 -10.25
N GLY A 41 -22.21 10.97 -9.04
CA GLY A 41 -22.55 10.16 -7.87
C GLY A 41 -23.99 10.43 -7.43
N ARG A 42 -24.69 9.39 -6.98
CA ARG A 42 -26.12 9.40 -6.64
C ARG A 42 -26.34 9.13 -5.16
N ALA A 43 -27.50 9.55 -4.64
CA ALA A 43 -27.89 9.25 -3.26
C ALA A 43 -27.97 7.73 -3.05
N GLY A 44 -27.39 7.24 -1.96
CA GLY A 44 -27.36 5.82 -1.62
C GLY A 44 -26.49 4.97 -2.56
N GLU A 45 -25.52 5.57 -3.22
CA GLU A 45 -24.57 4.89 -4.08
C GLU A 45 -23.23 4.70 -3.38
N VAL A 46 -22.60 3.55 -3.56
CA VAL A 46 -21.18 3.36 -3.29
C VAL A 46 -20.46 3.40 -4.63
N LEU A 47 -19.92 4.55 -4.96
CA LEU A 47 -19.15 4.81 -6.16
C LEU A 47 -17.69 4.51 -5.90
N ALA A 48 -17.19 3.37 -6.39
CA ALA A 48 -15.78 3.05 -6.31
C ALA A 48 -14.99 3.82 -7.37
N VAL A 49 -13.88 4.46 -6.96
CA VAL A 49 -12.94 5.11 -7.85
C VAL A 49 -11.63 4.33 -7.82
N VAL A 50 -11.36 3.61 -8.90
CA VAL A 50 -10.17 2.76 -9.05
C VAL A 50 -9.22 3.32 -10.10
N GLY A 51 -7.96 2.95 -10.03
CA GLY A 51 -6.93 3.40 -10.97
C GLY A 51 -5.53 3.21 -10.38
N ALA A 52 -4.52 3.24 -11.23
CA ALA A 52 -3.12 3.17 -10.82
C ALA A 52 -2.71 4.36 -9.93
N ASN A 53 -1.58 4.24 -9.21
CA ASN A 53 -1.00 5.38 -8.50
C ASN A 53 -0.54 6.44 -9.52
N GLY A 54 -0.84 7.70 -9.23
CA GLY A 54 -0.62 8.79 -10.19
C GLY A 54 -1.71 8.96 -11.24
N ALA A 55 -2.75 8.11 -11.25
CA ALA A 55 -3.88 8.25 -12.18
C ALA A 55 -4.74 9.52 -11.96
N GLY A 56 -4.51 10.26 -10.87
CA GLY A 56 -5.26 11.47 -10.54
C GLY A 56 -6.29 11.32 -9.43
N LYS A 57 -6.48 10.11 -8.86
CA LYS A 57 -7.48 9.85 -7.78
C LYS A 57 -7.32 10.78 -6.58
N SER A 58 -6.12 10.84 -5.99
CA SER A 58 -5.85 11.70 -4.83
C SER A 58 -6.00 13.19 -5.15
N THR A 59 -5.75 13.60 -6.39
CA THR A 59 -6.01 14.98 -6.84
C THR A 59 -7.50 15.27 -6.91
N LEU A 60 -8.30 14.33 -7.42
CA LEU A 60 -9.77 14.43 -7.43
C LEU A 60 -10.32 14.50 -6.00
N ILE A 61 -9.82 13.65 -5.10
CA ILE A 61 -10.20 13.69 -3.68
C ILE A 61 -9.87 15.04 -3.04
N LYS A 62 -8.66 15.58 -3.27
CA LYS A 62 -8.27 16.90 -2.74
C LYS A 62 -9.17 18.05 -3.26
N ILE A 63 -9.64 17.95 -4.50
CA ILE A 63 -10.61 18.89 -5.06
C ILE A 63 -11.96 18.77 -4.33
N LEU A 64 -12.45 17.55 -4.14
CA LEU A 64 -13.70 17.28 -3.41
C LEU A 64 -13.62 17.69 -1.94
N ALA A 65 -12.45 17.50 -1.33
CA ALA A 65 -12.16 17.95 0.03
C ALA A 65 -12.00 19.47 0.16
N GLY A 66 -11.96 20.23 -0.95
CA GLY A 66 -11.68 21.68 -0.95
C GLY A 66 -10.24 22.03 -0.59
N ALA A 67 -9.33 21.06 -0.51
CA ALA A 67 -7.92 21.27 -0.24
C ALA A 67 -7.16 21.76 -1.48
N GLU A 68 -7.68 21.47 -2.67
CA GLU A 68 -7.15 21.91 -3.95
C GLU A 68 -8.26 22.50 -4.82
N ARG A 69 -7.93 23.52 -5.62
CA ARG A 69 -8.88 24.09 -6.59
C ARG A 69 -8.69 23.41 -7.94
N MET A 70 -9.78 23.11 -8.63
CA MET A 70 -9.72 22.72 -10.04
C MET A 70 -9.19 23.89 -10.90
N SER A 71 -8.50 23.59 -11.99
CA SER A 71 -8.00 24.59 -12.94
C SER A 71 -9.08 25.01 -13.93
N ALA A 72 -9.97 24.07 -14.29
CA ALA A 72 -11.17 24.28 -15.12
C ALA A 72 -12.19 23.20 -14.81
N GLY A 73 -13.43 23.37 -15.29
CA GLY A 73 -14.54 22.44 -15.11
C GLY A 73 -15.61 22.98 -14.16
N GLU A 74 -16.60 22.13 -13.88
CA GLU A 74 -17.76 22.43 -13.06
C GLU A 74 -17.98 21.35 -12.01
N LEU A 75 -18.40 21.77 -10.82
CA LEU A 75 -18.81 20.89 -9.72
C LEU A 75 -20.21 21.29 -9.24
N GLN A 76 -21.14 20.36 -9.28
CA GLN A 76 -22.48 20.52 -8.79
C GLN A 76 -22.76 19.59 -7.62
N LEU A 77 -23.40 20.11 -6.58
CA LEU A 77 -23.87 19.33 -5.45
C LEU A 77 -25.38 19.52 -5.27
N THR A 78 -26.14 18.43 -5.31
CA THR A 78 -27.63 18.45 -5.26
C THR A 78 -28.28 19.37 -6.30
N GLY A 79 -27.63 19.53 -7.48
CA GLY A 79 -28.12 20.34 -8.60
C GLY A 79 -27.68 21.82 -8.57
N GLU A 80 -26.96 22.25 -7.54
CA GLU A 80 -26.44 23.61 -7.41
C GLU A 80 -24.94 23.64 -7.73
N ASP A 81 -24.48 24.65 -8.46
CA ASP A 81 -23.08 24.87 -8.74
C ASP A 81 -22.35 25.27 -7.46
N VAL A 82 -21.26 24.60 -7.16
CA VAL A 82 -20.50 24.77 -5.91
C VAL A 82 -19.03 25.04 -6.21
N ALA A 83 -18.49 26.10 -5.60
CA ALA A 83 -17.07 26.37 -5.63
C ALA A 83 -16.43 26.01 -4.28
N LEU A 84 -15.72 24.89 -4.22
CA LEU A 84 -14.99 24.46 -3.03
C LEU A 84 -13.63 25.17 -2.98
N ARG A 85 -13.51 26.18 -2.13
CA ARG A 85 -12.31 27.02 -2.00
C ARG A 85 -11.46 26.63 -0.79
N SER A 86 -12.03 25.89 0.15
CA SER A 86 -11.43 25.44 1.40
C SER A 86 -12.06 24.15 1.89
N PRO A 87 -11.41 23.39 2.78
CA PRO A 87 -12.01 22.23 3.46
C PRO A 87 -13.27 22.61 4.26
N HIS A 88 -13.33 23.83 4.77
CA HIS A 88 -14.51 24.34 5.46
C HIS A 88 -15.71 24.47 4.50
N ASP A 89 -15.50 24.94 3.26
CA ASP A 89 -16.58 25.02 2.26
C ASP A 89 -17.09 23.62 1.93
N ALA A 90 -16.21 22.65 1.70
CA ALA A 90 -16.60 21.26 1.46
C ALA A 90 -17.45 20.72 2.62
N HIS A 91 -17.00 20.97 3.85
CA HIS A 91 -17.71 20.58 5.06
C HIS A 91 -19.11 21.24 5.14
N THR A 92 -19.22 22.53 4.88
CA THR A 92 -20.50 23.28 4.91
C THR A 92 -21.49 22.75 3.88
N HIS A 93 -21.02 22.33 2.70
CA HIS A 93 -21.86 21.73 1.66
C HIS A 93 -22.24 20.26 1.92
N GLY A 94 -21.69 19.64 2.99
CA GLY A 94 -21.97 18.26 3.38
C GLY A 94 -21.06 17.22 2.74
N ILE A 95 -19.89 17.63 2.23
CA ILE A 95 -18.84 16.70 1.80
C ILE A 95 -17.92 16.42 2.99
N ARG A 96 -17.66 15.16 3.27
CA ARG A 96 -16.72 14.70 4.30
C ARG A 96 -15.66 13.82 3.66
N THR A 97 -14.43 13.95 4.11
CA THR A 97 -13.31 13.19 3.56
C THR A 97 -12.51 12.54 4.68
N VAL A 98 -12.29 11.25 4.56
CA VAL A 98 -11.32 10.49 5.36
C VAL A 98 -10.11 10.24 4.46
N HIS A 99 -8.97 10.76 4.86
CA HIS A 99 -7.71 10.67 4.11
C HIS A 99 -6.96 9.38 4.45
N GLN A 100 -6.06 8.96 3.57
CA GLN A 100 -5.20 7.79 3.75
C GLN A 100 -4.28 7.92 4.98
N GLU A 101 -3.77 9.13 5.26
CA GLU A 101 -2.97 9.39 6.45
C GLU A 101 -3.89 9.84 7.59
N LEU A 102 -3.69 9.26 8.79
CA LEU A 102 -4.44 9.63 9.98
C LEU A 102 -4.15 11.07 10.41
N THR A 103 -5.20 11.83 10.69
CA THR A 103 -5.10 13.22 11.14
C THR A 103 -5.39 13.39 12.64
N LEU A 104 -5.46 12.28 13.38
CA LEU A 104 -5.64 12.29 14.82
C LEU A 104 -4.40 12.89 15.51
N VAL A 105 -4.63 13.65 16.56
CA VAL A 105 -3.58 14.14 17.46
C VAL A 105 -3.33 13.06 18.53
N PRO A 106 -2.17 12.37 18.54
CA PRO A 106 -1.94 11.19 19.37
C PRO A 106 -1.99 11.48 20.87
N GLU A 107 -1.62 12.69 21.29
CA GLU A 107 -1.56 13.13 22.67
C GLU A 107 -2.93 13.46 23.25
N LEU A 108 -3.93 13.72 22.42
CA LEU A 108 -5.29 14.03 22.81
C LEU A 108 -6.12 12.76 22.99
N SER A 109 -7.14 12.85 23.84
CA SER A 109 -8.13 11.77 24.00
C SER A 109 -8.96 11.58 22.72
N VAL A 110 -9.61 10.42 22.61
CA VAL A 110 -10.57 10.14 21.53
C VAL A 110 -11.69 11.19 21.51
N THR A 111 -12.22 11.57 22.68
CA THR A 111 -13.23 12.65 22.81
C THR A 111 -12.73 13.97 22.23
N GLU A 112 -11.50 14.37 22.57
CA GLU A 112 -10.91 15.61 22.05
C GLU A 112 -10.73 15.56 20.54
N ASN A 113 -10.23 14.45 20.01
CA ASN A 113 -10.08 14.27 18.56
C ASN A 113 -11.43 14.31 17.84
N LEU A 114 -12.46 13.61 18.35
CA LEU A 114 -13.78 13.57 17.73
C LEU A 114 -14.48 14.92 17.76
N LEU A 115 -14.38 15.66 18.85
CA LEU A 115 -15.16 16.89 19.08
C LEU A 115 -14.35 18.17 18.94
N MET A 116 -13.14 18.11 18.36
CA MET A 116 -12.31 19.29 18.12
C MET A 116 -13.10 20.34 17.32
N GLY A 117 -13.23 21.55 17.90
CA GLY A 117 -14.04 22.63 17.32
C GLY A 117 -15.55 22.57 17.68
N HIS A 118 -16.07 21.44 18.20
CA HIS A 118 -17.49 21.18 18.43
C HIS A 118 -17.82 20.74 19.86
N PHE A 119 -17.04 21.20 20.84
CA PHE A 119 -17.27 20.83 22.23
C PHE A 119 -18.58 21.41 22.75
N PRO A 120 -19.44 20.59 23.42
CA PRO A 120 -20.59 21.10 24.14
C PRO A 120 -20.12 22.04 25.26
N ARG A 121 -20.80 23.19 25.39
CA ARG A 121 -20.45 24.21 26.36
C ARG A 121 -21.55 24.37 27.41
N ARG A 122 -21.14 24.72 28.63
CA ARG A 122 -22.02 25.15 29.72
C ARG A 122 -22.23 26.67 29.68
N LEU A 123 -23.18 27.14 30.49
CA LEU A 123 -23.30 28.57 30.81
C LEU A 123 -21.95 29.12 31.26
N GLY A 124 -21.50 30.22 30.63
CA GLY A 124 -20.16 30.80 30.88
C GLY A 124 -19.05 30.32 29.93
N GLY A 125 -19.36 29.52 28.88
CA GLY A 125 -18.42 29.17 27.82
C GLY A 125 -17.46 28.03 28.15
N LEU A 126 -17.52 27.44 29.34
CA LEU A 126 -16.69 26.30 29.74
C LEU A 126 -17.16 25.01 29.04
N ILE A 127 -16.20 24.13 28.72
CA ILE A 127 -16.50 22.84 28.09
C ILE A 127 -17.25 21.92 29.10
N ASP A 128 -18.36 21.33 28.65
CA ASP A 128 -19.05 20.27 29.38
C ASP A 128 -18.44 18.92 29.04
N TRP A 129 -17.42 18.53 29.77
CA TRP A 129 -16.73 17.26 29.57
C TRP A 129 -17.64 16.02 29.72
N LYS A 130 -18.66 16.10 30.63
CA LYS A 130 -19.60 14.98 30.79
C LYS A 130 -20.49 14.82 29.55
N ALA A 131 -20.95 15.90 28.97
CA ALA A 131 -21.70 15.87 27.72
C ALA A 131 -20.79 15.49 26.55
N ALA A 132 -19.54 15.98 26.51
CA ALA A 132 -18.56 15.65 25.48
C ALA A 132 -18.27 14.15 25.43
N HIS A 133 -17.97 13.54 26.58
CA HIS A 133 -17.70 12.09 26.66
C HIS A 133 -18.93 11.24 26.28
N ARG A 134 -20.15 11.67 26.63
CA ARG A 134 -21.36 10.98 26.19
C ARG A 134 -21.51 11.04 24.68
N ARG A 135 -21.40 12.24 24.10
CA ARG A 135 -21.51 12.43 22.63
C ARG A 135 -20.46 11.62 21.88
N ALA A 136 -19.20 11.57 22.39
CA ALA A 136 -18.16 10.73 21.82
C ALA A 136 -18.51 9.23 21.91
N ARG A 137 -19.09 8.79 23.04
CA ARG A 137 -19.57 7.41 23.20
C ARG A 137 -20.65 7.07 22.20
N ASP A 138 -21.69 7.92 22.09
CA ASP A 138 -22.80 7.70 21.17
C ASP A 138 -22.34 7.61 19.70
N LEU A 139 -21.33 8.40 19.33
CA LEU A 139 -20.70 8.34 18.00
C LEU A 139 -19.98 7.01 17.76
N LEU A 140 -19.18 6.56 18.73
CA LEU A 140 -18.44 5.28 18.66
C LEU A 140 -19.40 4.10 18.63
N ASP A 141 -20.45 4.12 19.44
CA ASP A 141 -21.52 3.10 19.44
C ASP A 141 -22.23 3.08 18.07
N GLY A 142 -22.51 4.26 17.51
CA GLY A 142 -23.12 4.42 16.19
C GLY A 142 -22.34 3.80 15.04
N ILE A 143 -21.02 3.70 15.16
CA ILE A 143 -20.16 3.04 14.13
C ILE A 143 -19.78 1.60 14.50
N GLY A 144 -20.25 1.06 15.64
CA GLY A 144 -19.95 -0.30 16.09
C GLY A 144 -18.65 -0.44 16.90
N TYR A 145 -18.07 0.67 17.39
CA TYR A 145 -16.82 0.70 18.15
C TYR A 145 -16.98 1.22 19.58
N GLY A 146 -18.13 0.99 20.18
CA GLY A 146 -18.43 1.39 21.56
C GLY A 146 -17.50 0.81 22.63
N ALA A 147 -16.73 -0.23 22.32
CA ALA A 147 -15.68 -0.77 23.17
C ALA A 147 -14.47 0.18 23.35
N ILE A 148 -14.34 1.22 22.50
CA ILE A 148 -13.28 2.23 22.64
C ILE A 148 -13.69 3.18 23.77
N ASP A 149 -12.85 3.29 24.83
CA ASP A 149 -13.06 4.31 25.86
C ASP A 149 -12.74 5.71 25.29
N PRO A 150 -13.73 6.64 25.23
CA PRO A 150 -13.51 7.98 24.68
C PRO A 150 -12.46 8.81 25.43
N ARG A 151 -12.07 8.43 26.63
CA ARG A 151 -11.08 9.13 27.46
C ARG A 151 -9.65 8.72 27.19
N VAL A 152 -9.42 7.60 26.50
CA VAL A 152 -8.08 7.12 26.16
C VAL A 152 -7.44 8.02 25.12
N LYS A 153 -6.14 8.26 25.24
CA LYS A 153 -5.36 8.99 24.22
C LYS A 153 -5.36 8.22 22.90
N ALA A 154 -5.57 8.91 21.78
CA ALA A 154 -5.64 8.30 20.45
C ALA A 154 -4.37 7.49 20.12
N GLY A 155 -3.18 7.99 20.50
CA GLY A 155 -1.91 7.29 20.28
C GLY A 155 -1.73 5.96 21.03
N ARG A 156 -2.62 5.62 21.95
CA ARG A 156 -2.62 4.30 22.65
C ARG A 156 -3.49 3.25 21.96
N LEU A 157 -4.28 3.68 20.98
CA LEU A 157 -5.10 2.76 20.19
C LEU A 157 -4.25 2.04 19.15
N THR A 158 -4.67 0.84 18.77
CA THR A 158 -4.14 0.18 17.57
C THR A 158 -4.45 1.03 16.33
N VAL A 159 -3.64 0.91 15.27
CA VAL A 159 -3.83 1.68 14.03
C VAL A 159 -5.22 1.46 13.44
N ALA A 160 -5.74 0.23 13.50
CA ALA A 160 -7.10 -0.10 13.06
C ALA A 160 -8.16 0.70 13.84
N ARG A 161 -8.05 0.77 15.19
CA ARG A 161 -8.97 1.56 16.02
C ARG A 161 -8.82 3.06 15.78
N GLN A 162 -7.60 3.56 15.53
CA GLN A 162 -7.38 4.95 15.15
C GLN A 162 -8.10 5.26 13.84
N GLN A 163 -8.03 4.37 12.84
CA GLN A 163 -8.74 4.52 11.57
C GLN A 163 -10.26 4.65 11.78
N MET A 164 -10.84 3.84 12.66
CA MET A 164 -12.27 3.93 12.96
C MET A 164 -12.65 5.22 13.71
N VAL A 165 -11.77 5.72 14.57
CA VAL A 165 -11.95 7.04 15.20
C VAL A 165 -11.89 8.17 14.16
N GLU A 166 -11.00 8.07 13.16
CA GLU A 166 -10.93 9.05 12.05
C GLU A 166 -12.24 9.06 11.23
N ILE A 167 -12.80 7.88 10.94
CA ILE A 167 -14.10 7.76 10.26
C ILE A 167 -15.21 8.34 11.13
N ALA A 168 -15.25 8.02 12.44
CA ALA A 168 -16.20 8.61 13.36
C ALA A 168 -16.11 10.14 13.40
N LYS A 169 -14.90 10.71 13.41
CA LYS A 169 -14.63 12.14 13.35
C LYS A 169 -15.22 12.79 12.10
N ALA A 170 -15.08 12.15 10.94
CA ALA A 170 -15.69 12.64 9.68
C ALA A 170 -17.23 12.68 9.73
N LEU A 171 -17.85 11.82 10.55
CA LEU A 171 -19.32 11.79 10.72
C LEU A 171 -19.80 12.81 11.76
N VAL A 172 -18.93 13.42 12.57
CA VAL A 172 -19.29 14.49 13.51
C VAL A 172 -19.66 15.76 12.73
N SER A 173 -20.86 16.25 12.90
CA SER A 173 -21.31 17.46 12.23
C SER A 173 -22.37 18.21 13.06
N GLU A 174 -22.32 19.56 13.00
CA GLU A 174 -23.42 20.40 13.45
C GLU A 174 -24.50 20.56 12.36
N GLY A 175 -24.20 20.19 11.11
CA GLY A 175 -25.08 20.35 9.95
C GLY A 175 -25.83 19.09 9.50
N GLY A 176 -25.88 18.02 10.31
CA GLY A 176 -26.57 16.77 9.94
C GLY A 176 -25.65 15.72 9.27
N GLU A 177 -26.25 14.65 8.75
CA GLU A 177 -25.52 13.58 8.06
C GLU A 177 -24.83 14.11 6.78
N PRO A 178 -23.65 13.56 6.43
CA PRO A 178 -22.98 13.95 5.19
C PRO A 178 -23.83 13.59 3.97
N LYS A 179 -23.83 14.45 2.96
CA LYS A 179 -24.41 14.14 1.63
C LYS A 179 -23.45 13.25 0.83
N VAL A 180 -22.16 13.51 0.97
CA VAL A 180 -21.07 12.78 0.32
C VAL A 180 -20.00 12.44 1.35
N LEU A 181 -19.63 11.17 1.44
CA LEU A 181 -18.51 10.70 2.24
C LEU A 181 -17.43 10.11 1.31
N VAL A 182 -16.26 10.72 1.29
CA VAL A 182 -15.10 10.26 0.53
C VAL A 182 -14.19 9.48 1.46
N LEU A 183 -13.90 8.25 1.11
CA LEU A 183 -13.03 7.34 1.85
C LEU A 183 -11.82 6.98 0.97
N ASP A 184 -10.64 7.49 1.35
CA ASP A 184 -9.39 7.26 0.62
C ASP A 184 -8.58 6.14 1.28
N GLU A 185 -8.63 4.94 0.69
CA GLU A 185 -7.97 3.70 1.16
C GLU A 185 -8.26 3.37 2.63
N PRO A 186 -9.54 3.40 3.09
CA PRO A 186 -9.86 3.29 4.51
C PRO A 186 -9.55 1.91 5.10
N SER A 187 -9.40 0.88 4.27
CA SER A 187 -9.16 -0.52 4.63
C SER A 187 -7.68 -0.90 4.67
N ALA A 188 -6.76 0.00 4.33
CA ALA A 188 -5.33 -0.32 4.17
C ALA A 188 -4.70 -1.01 5.40
N VAL A 189 -5.20 -0.68 6.61
CA VAL A 189 -4.72 -1.20 7.90
C VAL A 189 -5.74 -2.08 8.63
N LEU A 190 -6.89 -2.35 7.99
CA LEU A 190 -7.98 -3.14 8.57
C LEU A 190 -7.95 -4.58 8.04
N ALA A 191 -8.31 -5.54 8.91
CA ALA A 191 -8.44 -6.94 8.56
C ALA A 191 -9.54 -7.60 9.40
N GLY A 192 -10.08 -8.74 8.95
CA GLY A 192 -11.07 -9.52 9.68
C GLY A 192 -12.26 -8.70 10.15
N SER A 193 -12.58 -8.77 11.44
CA SER A 193 -13.75 -8.11 12.03
C SER A 193 -13.77 -6.59 11.90
N ASP A 194 -12.59 -5.93 11.83
CA ASP A 194 -12.53 -4.47 11.65
C ASP A 194 -12.96 -4.06 10.24
N LEU A 195 -12.58 -4.85 9.23
CA LEU A 195 -13.01 -4.65 7.83
C LEU A 195 -14.52 -4.88 7.68
N GLU A 196 -15.05 -5.94 8.29
CA GLU A 196 -16.49 -6.23 8.28
C GLU A 196 -17.29 -5.10 8.94
N ALA A 197 -16.80 -4.53 10.05
CA ALA A 197 -17.42 -3.40 10.72
C ALA A 197 -17.43 -2.14 9.85
N LEU A 198 -16.35 -1.86 9.13
CA LEU A 198 -16.30 -0.79 8.13
C LEU A 198 -17.34 -0.99 7.04
N PHE A 199 -17.45 -2.19 6.47
CA PHE A 199 -18.42 -2.49 5.41
C PHE A 199 -19.87 -2.36 5.92
N ALA A 200 -20.14 -2.83 7.14
CA ALA A 200 -21.45 -2.66 7.76
C ALA A 200 -21.80 -1.18 7.98
N LEU A 201 -20.83 -0.35 8.35
CA LEU A 201 -21.01 1.10 8.48
C LEU A 201 -21.32 1.73 7.11
N ILE A 202 -20.56 1.40 6.07
CA ILE A 202 -20.76 1.93 4.71
C ILE A 202 -22.17 1.56 4.21
N ARG A 203 -22.60 0.31 4.38
CA ARG A 203 -23.97 -0.14 3.99
C ARG A 203 -25.06 0.64 4.73
N ARG A 204 -24.91 0.88 6.03
CA ARG A 204 -25.85 1.70 6.81
C ARG A 204 -25.93 3.15 6.32
N LEU A 205 -24.80 3.77 5.98
CA LEU A 205 -24.78 5.13 5.44
C LEU A 205 -25.39 5.19 4.04
N GLN A 206 -25.14 4.17 3.22
CA GLN A 206 -25.76 3.99 1.92
C GLN A 206 -27.29 3.92 2.03
N GLU A 207 -27.84 3.11 2.94
CA GLU A 207 -29.28 2.99 3.20
C GLU A 207 -29.93 4.31 3.63
N ARG A 208 -29.16 5.19 4.28
CA ARG A 208 -29.60 6.55 4.65
C ARG A 208 -29.49 7.56 3.51
N GLY A 209 -29.08 7.12 2.31
CA GLY A 209 -28.98 7.97 1.13
C GLY A 209 -27.68 8.76 1.01
N VAL A 210 -26.66 8.48 1.82
CA VAL A 210 -25.32 9.09 1.68
C VAL A 210 -24.66 8.54 0.42
N LEU A 211 -24.10 9.42 -0.42
CA LEU A 211 -23.19 9.01 -1.49
C LEU A 211 -21.82 8.69 -0.89
N ILE A 212 -21.33 7.46 -1.09
CA ILE A 212 -20.01 7.06 -0.67
C ILE A 212 -19.08 7.04 -1.89
N ILE A 213 -18.00 7.80 -1.87
CA ILE A 213 -16.90 7.68 -2.84
C ILE A 213 -15.82 6.84 -2.18
N TYR A 214 -15.67 5.61 -2.65
CA TYR A 214 -14.75 4.62 -2.08
C TYR A 214 -13.54 4.46 -2.98
N VAL A 215 -12.37 4.88 -2.50
CA VAL A 215 -11.11 4.72 -3.23
C VAL A 215 -10.33 3.58 -2.60
N SER A 216 -10.05 2.56 -3.38
CA SER A 216 -9.25 1.40 -2.96
C SER A 216 -8.46 0.84 -4.14
N HIS A 217 -7.32 0.24 -3.85
CA HIS A 217 -6.57 -0.58 -4.78
C HIS A 217 -6.84 -2.09 -4.59
N ARG A 218 -7.59 -2.47 -3.56
CA ARG A 218 -8.02 -3.84 -3.29
C ARG A 218 -9.31 -4.13 -4.05
N LEU A 219 -9.19 -4.80 -5.19
CA LEU A 219 -10.31 -5.00 -6.12
C LEU A 219 -11.40 -5.90 -5.54
N ALA A 220 -11.04 -6.89 -4.69
CA ALA A 220 -12.01 -7.71 -3.97
C ALA A 220 -12.98 -6.87 -3.12
N GLU A 221 -12.48 -5.84 -2.41
CA GLU A 221 -13.32 -4.93 -1.63
C GLU A 221 -14.25 -4.09 -2.55
N VAL A 222 -13.71 -3.66 -3.70
CA VAL A 222 -14.47 -2.90 -4.68
C VAL A 222 -15.62 -3.74 -5.26
N THR A 223 -15.36 -4.97 -5.64
CA THR A 223 -16.39 -5.88 -6.19
C THR A 223 -17.45 -6.27 -5.15
N GLU A 224 -17.07 -6.37 -3.87
CA GLU A 224 -18.01 -6.66 -2.78
C GLU A 224 -18.91 -5.47 -2.42
N LEU A 225 -18.35 -4.25 -2.40
CA LEU A 225 -18.98 -3.10 -1.77
C LEU A 225 -19.62 -2.13 -2.77
N ALA A 226 -19.02 -1.96 -3.95
CA ALA A 226 -19.45 -0.94 -4.89
C ALA A 226 -20.80 -1.23 -5.55
N THR A 227 -21.55 -0.16 -5.82
CA THR A 227 -22.74 -0.20 -6.72
C THR A 227 -22.35 0.20 -8.14
N SER A 228 -21.37 1.07 -8.27
CA SER A 228 -20.77 1.50 -9.55
C SER A 228 -19.27 1.70 -9.39
N ILE A 229 -18.54 1.56 -10.49
CA ILE A 229 -17.09 1.64 -10.54
C ILE A 229 -16.69 2.60 -11.65
N VAL A 230 -15.86 3.58 -11.30
CA VAL A 230 -15.20 4.49 -12.23
C VAL A 230 -13.72 4.18 -12.26
N VAL A 231 -13.18 3.91 -13.44
CA VAL A 231 -11.76 3.65 -13.66
C VAL A 231 -11.09 4.92 -14.16
N ILE A 232 -10.12 5.43 -13.38
CA ILE A 232 -9.31 6.59 -13.77
C ILE A 232 -7.93 6.10 -14.19
N LYS A 233 -7.49 6.56 -15.37
CA LYS A 233 -6.15 6.31 -15.90
C LYS A 233 -5.61 7.57 -16.54
N ASP A 234 -4.36 7.92 -16.24
CA ASP A 234 -3.66 9.08 -16.80
C ASP A 234 -4.51 10.36 -16.75
N GLY A 235 -5.17 10.60 -15.61
CA GLY A 235 -6.01 11.79 -15.38
C GLY A 235 -7.35 11.81 -16.11
N ARG A 236 -7.80 10.71 -16.73
CA ARG A 236 -9.07 10.58 -17.47
C ARG A 236 -9.91 9.44 -16.94
N VAL A 237 -11.22 9.57 -17.01
CA VAL A 237 -12.13 8.42 -16.85
C VAL A 237 -12.05 7.58 -18.13
N VAL A 238 -11.60 6.33 -17.99
CA VAL A 238 -11.45 5.40 -19.12
C VAL A 238 -12.56 4.37 -19.19
N ALA A 239 -13.29 4.14 -18.09
CA ALA A 239 -14.45 3.27 -18.05
C ALA A 239 -15.34 3.63 -16.85
N GLU A 240 -16.64 3.42 -17.05
CA GLU A 240 -17.67 3.36 -16.01
C GLU A 240 -18.35 1.99 -16.11
N THR A 241 -18.45 1.26 -15.02
CA THR A 241 -18.97 -0.11 -14.98
C THR A 241 -19.64 -0.43 -13.65
N THR A 242 -20.11 -1.66 -13.50
CA THR A 242 -20.70 -2.17 -12.26
C THR A 242 -20.05 -3.52 -11.92
N PRO A 243 -20.04 -3.94 -10.64
CA PRO A 243 -19.47 -5.23 -10.25
C PRO A 243 -20.11 -6.45 -10.94
N ASP A 244 -21.36 -6.31 -11.42
CA ASP A 244 -22.06 -7.40 -12.12
C ASP A 244 -21.59 -7.58 -13.57
N ARG A 245 -20.90 -6.57 -14.13
CA ARG A 245 -20.45 -6.54 -15.53
C ARG A 245 -18.95 -6.66 -15.67
N THR A 246 -18.21 -6.68 -14.57
CA THR A 246 -16.74 -6.56 -14.61
C THR A 246 -16.15 -7.37 -13.47
N ASP A 247 -15.27 -8.27 -13.78
CA ASP A 247 -14.48 -8.99 -12.79
C ASP A 247 -13.17 -8.25 -12.42
N GLU A 248 -12.41 -8.79 -11.47
CA GLU A 248 -11.14 -8.18 -11.05
C GLU A 248 -10.12 -8.12 -12.18
N ASN A 249 -10.11 -9.11 -13.08
CA ASN A 249 -9.18 -9.17 -14.21
C ASN A 249 -9.51 -8.07 -15.23
N ASP A 250 -10.79 -7.81 -15.46
CA ASP A 250 -11.24 -6.71 -16.31
C ASP A 250 -10.84 -5.36 -15.72
N LEU A 251 -11.02 -5.16 -14.41
CA LEU A 251 -10.59 -3.95 -13.73
C LEU A 251 -9.07 -3.75 -13.83
N ILE A 252 -8.28 -4.80 -13.61
CA ILE A 252 -6.83 -4.76 -13.78
C ILE A 252 -6.47 -4.36 -15.23
N ARG A 253 -7.16 -4.94 -16.22
CA ARG A 253 -6.94 -4.60 -17.64
C ARG A 253 -7.25 -3.13 -17.92
N LEU A 254 -8.35 -2.61 -17.41
CA LEU A 254 -8.75 -1.21 -17.59
C LEU A 254 -7.77 -0.25 -16.91
N MET A 255 -7.31 -0.58 -15.69
CA MET A 255 -6.35 0.22 -14.94
C MET A 255 -4.94 0.18 -15.54
N ALA A 256 -4.44 -1.00 -15.87
CA ALA A 256 -3.09 -1.21 -16.39
C ALA A 256 -3.01 -1.02 -17.93
N GLY A 257 -4.12 -1.16 -18.65
CA GLY A 257 -4.17 -1.16 -20.13
C GLY A 257 -3.64 -2.45 -20.75
N ARG A 258 -3.53 -3.54 -19.97
CA ARG A 258 -3.05 -4.86 -20.39
C ARG A 258 -3.83 -5.97 -19.70
N PRO A 259 -3.96 -7.18 -20.29
CA PRO A 259 -4.63 -8.33 -19.64
C PRO A 259 -3.96 -8.73 -18.32
N ALA A 260 -4.75 -9.14 -17.34
CA ALA A 260 -4.26 -9.57 -16.02
C ALA A 260 -3.32 -10.80 -16.08
N GLY A 261 -3.51 -11.70 -17.04
CA GLY A 261 -2.63 -12.85 -17.28
C GLY A 261 -1.20 -12.48 -17.71
N GLN A 262 -0.88 -11.18 -17.87
CA GLN A 262 0.46 -10.66 -18.14
C GLN A 262 1.06 -9.92 -16.92
N LEU A 263 0.42 -9.99 -15.76
CA LEU A 263 0.94 -9.36 -14.53
C LEU A 263 2.24 -10.06 -14.12
N TYR A 264 2.22 -11.38 -14.11
CA TYR A 264 3.36 -12.22 -13.76
C TYR A 264 3.97 -12.82 -15.03
N PRO A 265 5.29 -12.70 -15.23
CA PRO A 265 5.99 -13.38 -16.32
C PRO A 265 5.88 -14.91 -16.17
N ALA A 266 5.71 -15.61 -17.29
CA ALA A 266 5.81 -17.07 -17.29
C ALA A 266 7.21 -17.50 -16.86
N ARG A 267 7.31 -18.23 -15.78
CA ARG A 267 8.57 -18.69 -15.21
C ARG A 267 8.84 -20.15 -15.58
N ARG A 268 10.12 -20.52 -15.55
CA ARG A 268 10.58 -21.90 -15.70
C ARG A 268 11.47 -22.22 -14.51
N PRO A 269 11.37 -23.43 -13.94
CA PRO A 269 12.27 -23.87 -12.89
C PRO A 269 13.73 -23.65 -13.31
N ALA A 270 14.53 -23.12 -12.39
CA ALA A 270 15.94 -22.89 -12.63
C ALA A 270 16.78 -23.99 -11.95
N ASP A 271 17.70 -24.59 -12.71
CA ASP A 271 18.67 -25.60 -12.21
C ASP A 271 20.04 -24.94 -11.96
N GLY A 272 20.07 -23.69 -11.51
CA GLY A 272 21.30 -22.95 -11.26
C GLY A 272 22.02 -23.36 -9.97
N ASP A 273 23.30 -23.02 -9.89
CA ASP A 273 24.12 -23.23 -8.70
C ASP A 273 23.56 -22.52 -7.47
N THR A 274 23.77 -23.09 -6.28
CA THR A 274 23.42 -22.44 -5.01
C THR A 274 24.28 -21.20 -4.80
N LEU A 275 23.64 -20.03 -4.70
CA LEU A 275 24.29 -18.75 -4.44
C LEU A 275 24.18 -18.29 -2.98
N LEU A 276 23.27 -18.87 -2.22
CA LEU A 276 23.15 -18.67 -0.78
C LEU A 276 22.64 -19.94 -0.14
N ASP A 277 23.32 -20.38 0.92
CA ASP A 277 22.93 -21.51 1.77
C ASP A 277 22.73 -21.01 3.20
N VAL A 278 21.52 -21.20 3.73
CA VAL A 278 21.15 -20.89 5.11
C VAL A 278 20.86 -22.19 5.82
N SER A 279 21.57 -22.45 6.92
CA SER A 279 21.45 -23.71 7.66
C SER A 279 21.33 -23.49 9.16
N GLY A 280 20.21 -23.95 9.76
CA GLY A 280 19.92 -23.92 11.19
C GLY A 280 19.92 -22.50 11.78
N LEU A 281 19.60 -21.48 10.97
CA LEU A 281 19.63 -20.08 11.41
C LEU A 281 18.56 -19.82 12.47
N GLY A 282 18.94 -19.13 13.55
CA GLY A 282 18.00 -18.84 14.63
C GLY A 282 18.33 -17.55 15.39
N ARG A 283 17.25 -16.90 15.85
CA ARG A 283 17.28 -15.73 16.73
C ARG A 283 16.20 -15.86 17.81
N THR A 284 16.61 -15.73 19.04
CA THR A 284 15.74 -15.97 20.21
C THR A 284 14.50 -15.09 20.20
N GLY A 285 13.33 -15.71 20.29
CA GLY A 285 12.02 -15.03 20.36
C GLY A 285 11.44 -14.61 19.01
N GLU A 286 12.15 -14.84 17.90
CA GLU A 286 11.70 -14.44 16.58
C GLU A 286 11.61 -15.63 15.61
N PHE A 287 12.71 -16.40 15.45
CA PHE A 287 12.70 -17.59 14.60
C PHE A 287 13.79 -18.58 15.04
N SER A 288 13.64 -19.85 14.66
CA SER A 288 14.56 -20.92 15.06
C SER A 288 14.67 -22.01 14.00
N ASP A 289 15.90 -22.51 13.82
CA ASP A 289 16.20 -23.68 12.97
C ASP A 289 15.74 -23.52 11.52
N VAL A 290 15.92 -22.32 10.96
CA VAL A 290 15.55 -22.02 9.58
C VAL A 290 16.66 -22.43 8.64
N SER A 291 16.31 -23.27 7.64
CA SER A 291 17.23 -23.77 6.62
C SER A 291 16.60 -23.69 5.24
N PHE A 292 17.32 -23.11 4.28
CA PHE A 292 16.95 -23.05 2.86
C PHE A 292 18.15 -22.66 2.01
N ALA A 293 18.05 -22.89 0.70
CA ALA A 293 19.04 -22.47 -0.27
C ALA A 293 18.42 -21.56 -1.33
N LEU A 294 19.16 -20.58 -1.85
CA LEU A 294 18.75 -19.77 -3.01
C LEU A 294 19.66 -20.08 -4.20
N ARG A 295 19.07 -20.32 -5.35
CA ARG A 295 19.77 -20.76 -6.56
C ARG A 295 19.83 -19.66 -7.62
N ALA A 296 20.86 -19.67 -8.43
CA ALA A 296 20.99 -18.79 -9.58
C ALA A 296 19.82 -18.99 -10.56
N GLY A 297 19.23 -17.90 -11.00
CA GLY A 297 18.09 -17.93 -11.93
C GLY A 297 16.72 -18.15 -11.28
N GLU A 298 16.66 -18.34 -9.96
CA GLU A 298 15.45 -18.66 -9.22
C GLU A 298 14.91 -17.45 -8.45
N ILE A 299 13.59 -17.29 -8.44
CA ILE A 299 12.88 -16.44 -7.47
C ILE A 299 12.21 -17.37 -6.46
N THR A 300 12.72 -17.39 -5.24
CA THR A 300 12.12 -18.12 -4.11
C THR A 300 11.20 -17.18 -3.35
N GLY A 301 9.94 -17.57 -3.13
CA GLY A 301 8.99 -16.86 -2.29
C GLY A 301 9.17 -17.20 -0.81
N LEU A 302 8.95 -16.25 0.07
CA LEU A 302 8.83 -16.49 1.51
C LEU A 302 7.50 -15.90 1.99
N PHE A 303 6.57 -16.76 2.34
CA PHE A 303 5.27 -16.40 2.86
C PHE A 303 5.12 -16.79 4.33
N GLY A 304 4.24 -16.12 5.05
CA GLY A 304 3.85 -16.42 6.42
C GLY A 304 2.96 -15.31 6.97
N LEU A 305 2.26 -15.55 8.06
CA LEU A 305 1.42 -14.56 8.71
C LEU A 305 2.25 -13.45 9.36
N VAL A 306 1.60 -12.34 9.69
CA VAL A 306 2.23 -11.22 10.42
C VAL A 306 2.81 -11.75 11.74
N GLY A 307 4.08 -11.45 12.00
CA GLY A 307 4.80 -11.93 13.19
C GLY A 307 5.43 -13.31 13.04
N SER A 308 5.42 -13.93 11.84
CA SER A 308 6.07 -15.22 11.61
C SER A 308 7.61 -15.18 11.57
N GLY A 309 8.23 -13.98 11.59
CA GLY A 309 9.70 -13.82 11.63
C GLY A 309 10.37 -13.59 10.27
N ARG A 310 9.62 -13.36 9.18
CA ARG A 310 10.14 -13.22 7.80
C ARG A 310 11.15 -12.08 7.65
N SER A 311 10.77 -10.87 8.09
CA SER A 311 11.62 -9.68 7.98
C SER A 311 12.85 -9.79 8.89
N GLU A 312 12.68 -10.35 10.09
CA GLU A 312 13.75 -10.66 11.04
C GLU A 312 14.78 -11.62 10.42
N LEU A 313 14.29 -12.67 9.76
CA LEU A 313 15.12 -13.63 9.02
C LEU A 313 15.95 -12.93 7.93
N ALA A 314 15.32 -12.10 7.08
CA ALA A 314 16.03 -11.38 6.02
C ALA A 314 17.12 -10.45 6.57
N ARG A 315 16.82 -9.73 7.67
CA ARG A 315 17.81 -8.87 8.34
C ARG A 315 18.98 -9.65 8.94
N CYS A 316 18.70 -10.83 9.52
CA CYS A 316 19.76 -11.71 10.03
C CYS A 316 20.61 -12.31 8.91
N VAL A 317 20.01 -12.76 7.81
CA VAL A 317 20.73 -13.26 6.62
C VAL A 317 21.64 -12.19 6.03
N PHE A 318 21.19 -10.93 6.03
CA PHE A 318 21.97 -9.79 5.53
C PHE A 318 22.98 -9.24 6.55
N GLY A 319 23.03 -9.79 7.77
CA GLY A 319 23.93 -9.30 8.82
C GLY A 319 23.57 -7.90 9.37
N ALA A 320 22.35 -7.42 9.12
CA ALA A 320 21.83 -6.19 9.71
C ALA A 320 21.45 -6.40 11.19
N GLU A 321 21.09 -7.62 11.54
CA GLU A 321 20.81 -8.07 12.90
C GLU A 321 21.56 -9.37 13.22
N PRO A 322 21.98 -9.59 14.46
CA PRO A 322 22.78 -10.76 14.80
C PRO A 322 21.91 -12.02 14.93
N ALA A 323 22.25 -13.07 14.20
CA ALA A 323 21.74 -14.41 14.44
C ALA A 323 22.50 -15.09 15.59
N ARG A 324 21.82 -15.92 16.40
CA ARG A 324 22.46 -16.64 17.51
C ARG A 324 22.99 -18.00 17.10
N THR A 325 22.30 -18.71 16.25
CA THR A 325 22.64 -20.06 15.79
C THR A 325 22.68 -20.14 14.27
N GLY A 326 23.22 -21.20 13.74
CA GLY A 326 23.23 -21.53 12.33
C GLY A 326 24.32 -20.85 11.51
N ALA A 327 24.23 -20.99 10.21
CA ALA A 327 25.19 -20.47 9.25
C ALA A 327 24.50 -19.86 8.03
N VAL A 328 25.15 -18.86 7.42
CA VAL A 328 24.78 -18.26 6.12
C VAL A 328 26.02 -18.27 5.26
N ARG A 329 26.01 -19.04 4.18
CA ARG A 329 27.17 -19.20 3.28
C ARG A 329 26.84 -18.67 1.90
N ALA A 330 27.75 -17.91 1.33
CA ALA A 330 27.69 -17.46 -0.07
C ALA A 330 28.98 -17.89 -0.79
N PRO A 331 28.94 -18.30 -2.07
CA PRO A 331 30.13 -18.68 -2.83
C PRO A 331 31.19 -17.55 -2.85
N GLY A 332 32.43 -17.91 -2.52
CA GLY A 332 33.55 -16.97 -2.45
C GLY A 332 33.63 -16.18 -1.14
N SER A 333 32.83 -16.55 -0.12
CA SER A 333 32.96 -16.02 1.23
C SER A 333 33.33 -17.13 2.20
N ASP A 334 34.38 -16.90 3.00
CA ASP A 334 34.78 -17.81 4.10
C ASP A 334 33.91 -17.58 5.37
N ALA A 335 33.07 -16.57 5.36
CA ALA A 335 32.21 -16.24 6.50
C ALA A 335 31.12 -17.31 6.72
N VAL A 336 31.05 -17.80 7.96
CA VAL A 336 29.98 -18.72 8.38
C VAL A 336 28.66 -17.96 8.61
N ARG A 337 28.73 -16.68 8.94
CA ARG A 337 27.63 -15.72 9.09
C ARG A 337 28.15 -14.32 8.81
N PHE A 338 27.27 -13.46 8.34
CA PHE A 338 27.58 -12.03 8.20
C PHE A 338 27.30 -11.31 9.51
N HIS A 339 28.28 -10.55 10.02
CA HIS A 339 28.15 -9.76 11.24
C HIS A 339 27.85 -8.29 10.97
N SER A 340 27.79 -7.91 9.70
CA SER A 340 27.46 -6.56 9.27
C SER A 340 26.92 -6.57 7.83
N PRO A 341 26.06 -5.60 7.47
CA PRO A 341 25.62 -5.40 6.08
C PRO A 341 26.79 -5.25 5.10
N ARG A 342 27.91 -4.69 5.57
CA ARG A 342 29.12 -4.52 4.75
C ARG A 342 29.72 -5.86 4.30
N GLU A 343 29.76 -6.85 5.16
CA GLU A 343 30.23 -8.20 4.83
C GLU A 343 29.30 -8.87 3.83
N ALA A 344 27.98 -8.77 4.04
CA ALA A 344 26.99 -9.32 3.13
C ALA A 344 27.07 -8.67 1.74
N ILE A 345 27.22 -7.34 1.66
CA ILE A 345 27.42 -6.62 0.40
C ILE A 345 28.71 -7.08 -0.30
N ALA A 346 29.80 -7.25 0.44
CA ALA A 346 31.06 -7.74 -0.12
C ALA A 346 30.94 -9.18 -0.66
N ALA A 347 30.08 -10.01 -0.06
CA ALA A 347 29.73 -11.35 -0.52
C ALA A 347 28.71 -11.37 -1.68
N GLY A 348 28.26 -10.19 -2.15
CA GLY A 348 27.32 -10.06 -3.26
C GLY A 348 25.84 -10.15 -2.87
N LEU A 349 25.48 -9.85 -1.63
CA LEU A 349 24.09 -9.77 -1.20
C LEU A 349 23.58 -8.32 -1.23
N ALA A 350 22.28 -8.17 -1.47
CA ALA A 350 21.58 -6.90 -1.32
C ALA A 350 20.24 -7.13 -0.59
N LEU A 351 19.80 -6.16 0.20
CA LEU A 351 18.52 -6.20 0.94
C LEU A 351 17.70 -4.94 0.68
N VAL A 352 16.53 -5.13 0.09
CA VAL A 352 15.46 -4.12 0.03
C VAL A 352 14.55 -4.35 1.22
N THR A 353 14.40 -3.36 2.08
CA THR A 353 13.62 -3.43 3.31
C THR A 353 12.18 -2.97 3.08
N GLU A 354 11.24 -3.46 3.89
CA GLU A 354 9.82 -3.07 3.89
C GLU A 354 9.64 -1.56 4.08
N ASP A 355 10.34 -0.98 5.07
CA ASP A 355 10.25 0.46 5.36
C ASP A 355 11.14 1.28 4.41
N ARG A 356 10.58 1.54 3.23
CA ARG A 356 11.23 2.33 2.19
C ARG A 356 11.61 3.73 2.65
N LYS A 357 10.72 4.39 3.44
CA LYS A 357 10.90 5.78 3.84
C LYS A 357 11.86 5.96 5.02
N GLY A 358 11.89 5.03 5.94
CA GLY A 358 12.73 5.10 7.15
C GLY A 358 14.11 4.47 6.95
N THR A 359 14.19 3.33 6.25
CA THR A 359 15.45 2.58 6.10
C THR A 359 15.93 2.48 4.66
N GLY A 360 15.01 2.58 3.69
CA GLY A 360 15.34 2.43 2.26
C GLY A 360 15.97 3.68 1.64
N LEU A 361 15.50 4.87 1.95
CA LEU A 361 15.84 6.14 1.30
C LEU A 361 16.12 7.25 2.32
N VAL A 362 17.00 8.17 1.96
CA VAL A 362 17.18 9.45 2.65
C VAL A 362 16.33 10.49 1.94
N LEU A 363 15.13 10.77 2.45
CA LEU A 363 14.08 11.53 1.77
C LEU A 363 14.49 12.97 1.38
N GLY A 364 15.42 13.58 2.11
CA GLY A 364 15.92 14.95 1.83
C GLY A 364 16.94 15.01 0.70
N LEU A 365 17.57 13.89 0.35
CA LEU A 365 18.57 13.83 -0.72
C LEU A 365 17.91 13.66 -2.08
N SER A 366 18.63 14.04 -3.15
CA SER A 366 18.23 13.77 -4.53
C SER A 366 18.16 12.27 -4.81
N THR A 367 17.43 11.90 -5.84
CA THR A 367 17.36 10.51 -6.32
C THR A 367 18.75 9.99 -6.69
N ALA A 368 19.58 10.81 -7.35
CA ALA A 368 20.95 10.44 -7.71
C ALA A 368 21.85 10.19 -6.48
N GLU A 369 21.74 11.02 -5.45
CA GLU A 369 22.48 10.82 -4.21
C GLU A 369 22.05 9.53 -3.52
N ASN A 370 20.74 9.25 -3.43
CA ASN A 370 20.21 8.01 -2.87
C ASN A 370 20.72 6.77 -3.61
N ILE A 371 20.61 6.74 -4.94
CA ILE A 371 21.06 5.63 -5.77
C ILE A 371 22.56 5.38 -5.57
N GLY A 372 23.37 6.44 -5.51
CA GLY A 372 24.82 6.33 -5.38
C GLY A 372 25.35 6.08 -3.96
N LEU A 373 24.50 5.96 -2.92
CA LEU A 373 24.95 5.80 -1.52
C LEU A 373 25.75 4.52 -1.30
N THR A 374 25.33 3.40 -1.87
CA THR A 374 25.94 2.08 -1.66
C THR A 374 27.29 1.94 -2.37
N THR A 375 27.57 2.76 -3.37
CA THR A 375 28.78 2.68 -4.19
C THR A 375 29.80 3.80 -3.90
N LEU A 376 29.62 4.58 -2.84
CA LEU A 376 30.53 5.68 -2.49
C LEU A 376 32.01 5.20 -2.39
N ARG A 377 32.25 4.04 -1.79
CA ARG A 377 33.63 3.52 -1.62
C ARG A 377 34.25 3.06 -2.94
N THR A 378 33.46 2.46 -3.84
CA THR A 378 33.95 1.96 -5.13
C THR A 378 34.12 3.06 -6.16
N THR A 379 33.48 4.21 -5.92
CA THR A 379 33.59 5.43 -6.75
C THR A 379 34.52 6.47 -6.17
N THR A 380 35.27 6.16 -5.09
CA THR A 380 36.28 7.04 -4.48
C THR A 380 37.66 6.67 -4.96
N ARG A 381 38.45 7.65 -5.39
CA ARG A 381 39.88 7.52 -5.76
C ARG A 381 40.72 8.34 -4.80
N GLY A 382 41.42 7.69 -3.86
CA GLY A 382 42.11 8.37 -2.75
C GLY A 382 41.08 9.13 -1.90
N PRO A 383 41.30 10.44 -1.62
CA PRO A 383 40.35 11.26 -0.85
C PRO A 383 39.21 11.84 -1.70
N LEU A 384 39.20 11.67 -3.02
CA LEU A 384 38.28 12.31 -3.93
C LEU A 384 37.24 11.35 -4.50
N LEU A 385 36.00 11.83 -4.60
CA LEU A 385 34.90 11.10 -5.22
C LEU A 385 34.94 11.30 -6.75
N ASP A 386 34.93 10.20 -7.52
CA ASP A 386 34.78 10.22 -8.98
C ASP A 386 33.32 10.54 -9.35
N THR A 387 33.02 11.83 -9.34
CA THR A 387 31.66 12.33 -9.61
C THR A 387 31.19 12.05 -11.04
N ALA A 388 32.11 11.98 -12.01
CA ALA A 388 31.78 11.70 -13.40
C ALA A 388 31.35 10.23 -13.59
N ARG A 389 32.09 9.29 -12.99
CA ARG A 389 31.72 7.86 -12.98
C ARG A 389 30.38 7.67 -12.26
N ARG A 390 30.25 8.19 -11.04
CA ARG A 390 29.02 8.10 -10.25
C ARG A 390 27.79 8.61 -11.02
N ARG A 391 27.93 9.75 -11.70
CA ARG A 391 26.85 10.31 -12.51
C ARG A 391 26.44 9.38 -13.65
N ARG A 392 27.42 8.79 -14.37
CA ARG A 392 27.14 7.82 -15.46
C ARG A 392 26.40 6.60 -14.93
N ASP A 393 26.90 6.02 -13.83
CA ASP A 393 26.35 4.81 -13.23
C ASP A 393 24.90 5.06 -12.75
N VAL A 394 24.64 6.20 -12.11
CA VAL A 394 23.29 6.60 -11.68
C VAL A 394 22.34 6.82 -12.86
N VAL A 395 22.78 7.56 -13.89
CA VAL A 395 21.94 7.81 -15.08
C VAL A 395 21.59 6.49 -15.76
N SER A 396 22.55 5.59 -15.94
CA SER A 396 22.31 4.25 -16.48
C SER A 396 21.24 3.48 -15.70
N MET A 397 21.25 3.57 -14.35
CA MET A 397 20.22 2.91 -13.52
C MET A 397 18.85 3.59 -13.62
N VAL A 398 18.82 4.91 -13.67
CA VAL A 398 17.57 5.68 -13.86
C VAL A 398 16.90 5.28 -15.17
N ASP A 399 17.69 5.18 -16.25
CA ASP A 399 17.20 4.79 -17.57
C ASP A 399 16.79 3.30 -17.60
N ARG A 400 17.64 2.40 -17.07
CA ARG A 400 17.38 0.95 -17.01
C ARG A 400 16.09 0.61 -16.29
N LEU A 401 15.77 1.32 -15.20
CA LEU A 401 14.58 1.07 -14.37
C LEU A 401 13.41 1.99 -14.72
N ASP A 402 13.55 2.82 -15.75
CA ASP A 402 12.53 3.80 -16.17
C ASP A 402 12.01 4.60 -14.97
N ILE A 403 12.91 5.25 -14.21
CA ILE A 403 12.55 6.11 -13.08
C ILE A 403 12.09 7.45 -13.61
N ARG A 404 10.82 7.78 -13.38
CA ARG A 404 10.20 9.01 -13.91
C ARG A 404 10.01 10.09 -12.86
N PRO A 405 9.99 11.38 -13.28
CA PRO A 405 10.19 11.90 -14.66
C PRO A 405 11.66 11.81 -15.12
N ALA A 406 11.94 12.02 -16.40
CA ALA A 406 13.29 11.89 -17.00
C ALA A 406 14.39 12.69 -16.26
N HIS A 407 14.05 13.80 -15.61
CA HIS A 407 14.97 14.58 -14.79
C HIS A 407 14.97 14.19 -13.30
N SER A 408 14.36 13.04 -12.96
CA SER A 408 14.20 12.55 -11.57
C SER A 408 15.51 12.47 -10.79
N ALA A 409 16.63 12.19 -11.47
CA ALA A 409 17.94 12.12 -10.83
C ALA A 409 18.28 13.36 -9.97
N LYS A 410 17.83 14.54 -10.36
CA LYS A 410 18.08 15.82 -9.66
C LYS A 410 17.03 16.16 -8.61
N LEU A 411 15.88 15.47 -8.63
CA LEU A 411 14.78 15.77 -7.73
C LEU A 411 15.02 15.11 -6.35
N PRO A 412 14.60 15.75 -5.26
CA PRO A 412 14.53 15.10 -3.95
C PRO A 412 13.65 13.85 -4.06
N VAL A 413 14.14 12.70 -3.56
CA VAL A 413 13.45 11.42 -3.75
C VAL A 413 12.04 11.40 -3.13
N ARG A 414 11.80 12.23 -2.10
CA ARG A 414 10.46 12.41 -1.50
C ARG A 414 9.39 12.91 -2.47
N THR A 415 9.78 13.57 -3.58
CA THR A 415 8.84 14.12 -4.57
C THR A 415 8.41 13.11 -5.63
N LEU A 416 9.05 11.94 -5.66
CA LEU A 416 8.70 10.86 -6.58
C LEU A 416 7.46 10.11 -6.09
N SER A 417 6.71 9.51 -7.03
CA SER A 417 5.65 8.55 -6.69
C SER A 417 6.20 7.35 -5.94
N GLY A 418 5.33 6.63 -5.20
CA GLY A 418 5.73 5.43 -4.45
C GLY A 418 6.45 4.40 -5.31
N GLY A 419 5.97 4.15 -6.52
CA GLY A 419 6.61 3.22 -7.45
C GLY A 419 8.00 3.67 -7.90
N ASN A 420 8.18 4.97 -8.21
CA ASN A 420 9.49 5.51 -8.57
C ASN A 420 10.47 5.55 -7.39
N GLN A 421 9.98 5.77 -6.15
CA GLN A 421 10.80 5.61 -4.94
C GLN A 421 11.26 4.15 -4.78
N GLN A 422 10.38 3.17 -5.04
CA GLN A 422 10.73 1.76 -4.98
C GLN A 422 11.79 1.39 -6.03
N LYS A 423 11.62 1.87 -7.25
CA LYS A 423 12.63 1.73 -8.32
C LYS A 423 13.97 2.37 -7.93
N ALA A 424 13.96 3.52 -7.23
CA ALA A 424 15.19 4.16 -6.72
C ALA A 424 15.89 3.31 -5.64
N VAL A 425 15.14 2.64 -4.74
CA VAL A 425 15.71 1.68 -3.78
C VAL A 425 16.35 0.48 -4.50
N LEU A 426 15.65 -0.07 -5.50
CA LEU A 426 16.18 -1.17 -6.32
C LEU A 426 17.44 -0.74 -7.08
N ALA A 427 17.43 0.45 -7.71
CA ALA A 427 18.59 1.03 -8.39
C ALA A 427 19.80 1.15 -7.48
N LYS A 428 19.59 1.63 -6.25
CA LYS A 428 20.62 1.75 -5.21
C LYS A 428 21.34 0.42 -4.95
N TRP A 429 20.58 -0.66 -4.84
CA TRP A 429 21.14 -1.97 -4.56
C TRP A 429 21.71 -2.65 -5.80
N LEU A 430 21.08 -2.54 -6.96
CA LEU A 430 21.58 -3.11 -8.21
C LEU A 430 22.92 -2.52 -8.65
N LEU A 431 23.22 -1.27 -8.28
CA LEU A 431 24.55 -0.66 -8.51
C LEU A 431 25.67 -1.39 -7.80
N THR A 432 25.40 -2.15 -6.74
CA THR A 432 26.44 -2.94 -6.06
C THR A 432 26.83 -4.21 -6.83
N GLY A 433 26.09 -4.57 -7.88
CA GLY A 433 26.26 -5.80 -8.65
C GLY A 433 25.97 -7.06 -7.83
N PRO A 434 24.81 -7.16 -7.14
CA PRO A 434 24.54 -8.29 -6.26
C PRO A 434 24.31 -9.58 -7.07
N ARG A 435 24.68 -10.70 -6.48
CA ARG A 435 24.34 -12.06 -6.96
C ARG A 435 23.10 -12.60 -6.29
N VAL A 436 22.81 -12.12 -5.06
CA VAL A 436 21.63 -12.49 -4.27
C VAL A 436 20.88 -11.23 -3.88
N LEU A 437 19.58 -11.18 -4.16
CA LEU A 437 18.71 -10.06 -3.86
C LEU A 437 17.59 -10.50 -2.90
N LEU A 438 17.61 -9.95 -1.69
CA LEU A 438 16.58 -10.14 -0.69
C LEU A 438 15.59 -8.97 -0.80
N LEU A 439 14.30 -9.24 -0.97
CA LEU A 439 13.24 -8.25 -1.16
C LEU A 439 12.18 -8.45 -0.09
N ASP A 440 12.08 -7.51 0.83
CA ASP A 440 11.08 -7.53 1.89
C ASP A 440 9.93 -6.57 1.53
N GLU A 441 8.76 -7.13 1.19
CA GLU A 441 7.55 -6.41 0.77
C GLU A 441 7.80 -5.39 -0.37
N PRO A 442 8.45 -5.79 -1.50
CA PRO A 442 8.94 -4.83 -2.50
C PRO A 442 7.83 -4.08 -3.24
N THR A 443 6.60 -4.58 -3.21
CA THR A 443 5.45 -3.99 -3.92
C THR A 443 4.46 -3.31 -2.99
N ARG A 444 4.75 -3.25 -1.68
CA ARG A 444 3.87 -2.60 -0.70
C ARG A 444 3.73 -1.10 -0.99
N GLY A 445 2.49 -0.64 -1.10
CA GLY A 445 2.19 0.77 -1.43
C GLY A 445 2.61 1.18 -2.84
N VAL A 446 2.71 0.21 -3.75
CA VAL A 446 2.98 0.38 -5.17
C VAL A 446 1.73 -0.01 -5.96
N ASP A 447 1.42 0.75 -6.99
CA ASP A 447 0.26 0.46 -7.84
C ASP A 447 0.47 -0.76 -8.76
N MET A 448 -0.63 -1.30 -9.26
CA MET A 448 -0.64 -2.54 -10.05
C MET A 448 0.21 -2.46 -11.32
N ALA A 449 0.24 -1.30 -12.01
CA ALA A 449 1.06 -1.14 -13.22
C ALA A 449 2.55 -1.18 -12.88
N THR A 450 2.94 -0.47 -11.81
CA THR A 450 4.33 -0.49 -11.31
C THR A 450 4.70 -1.86 -10.73
N ARG A 451 3.77 -2.59 -10.06
CA ARG A 451 4.00 -3.98 -9.63
C ARG A 451 4.37 -4.86 -10.82
N ALA A 452 3.60 -4.80 -11.92
CA ALA A 452 3.91 -5.56 -13.14
C ALA A 452 5.27 -5.22 -13.74
N GLU A 453 5.71 -3.96 -13.64
CA GLU A 453 7.06 -3.55 -14.08
C GLU A 453 8.14 -4.14 -13.18
N ILE A 454 7.92 -4.12 -11.86
CA ILE A 454 8.84 -4.73 -10.87
C ILE A 454 8.96 -6.23 -11.13
N TYR A 455 7.85 -6.97 -11.30
CA TYR A 455 7.91 -8.41 -11.55
C TYR A 455 8.66 -8.76 -12.84
N ARG A 456 8.43 -8.01 -13.93
CA ARG A 456 9.20 -8.20 -15.18
C ARG A 456 10.68 -7.94 -15.00
N MET A 457 11.02 -6.93 -14.21
CA MET A 457 12.41 -6.64 -13.87
C MET A 457 13.03 -7.76 -13.03
N LEU A 458 12.33 -8.27 -12.01
CA LEU A 458 12.81 -9.38 -11.18
C LEU A 458 12.99 -10.66 -12.01
N ASP A 459 12.05 -10.97 -12.90
CA ASP A 459 12.19 -12.08 -13.85
C ASP A 459 13.42 -11.94 -14.74
N GLN A 460 13.68 -10.73 -15.27
CA GLN A 460 14.88 -10.48 -16.07
C GLN A 460 16.16 -10.63 -15.25
N LEU A 461 16.19 -10.10 -14.02
CA LEU A 461 17.35 -10.25 -13.13
C LEU A 461 17.61 -11.71 -12.78
N ALA A 462 16.56 -12.50 -12.56
CA ALA A 462 16.70 -13.93 -12.33
C ALA A 462 17.24 -14.63 -13.58
N ARG A 463 16.71 -14.35 -14.78
CA ARG A 463 17.23 -14.88 -16.07
C ARG A 463 18.70 -14.52 -16.30
N ASP A 464 19.13 -13.35 -15.81
CA ASP A 464 20.54 -12.92 -15.83
C ASP A 464 21.41 -13.67 -14.79
N GLY A 465 20.87 -14.66 -14.07
CA GLY A 465 21.56 -15.53 -13.12
C GLY A 465 21.54 -15.07 -11.66
N MET A 466 20.75 -14.07 -11.30
CA MET A 466 20.60 -13.63 -9.90
C MET A 466 19.69 -14.60 -9.12
N ALA A 467 20.03 -14.89 -7.87
CA ALA A 467 19.13 -15.55 -6.93
C ALA A 467 18.28 -14.49 -6.19
N ILE A 468 16.98 -14.67 -6.13
CA ILE A 468 16.08 -13.69 -5.53
C ILE A 468 15.22 -14.36 -4.44
N LEU A 469 15.19 -13.76 -3.24
CA LEU A 469 14.22 -14.07 -2.20
C LEU A 469 13.16 -12.97 -2.17
N LEU A 470 11.92 -13.32 -2.51
CA LEU A 470 10.76 -12.42 -2.48
C LEU A 470 9.93 -12.71 -1.24
N ILE A 471 9.96 -11.82 -0.27
CA ILE A 471 9.15 -11.88 0.94
C ILE A 471 7.92 -11.02 0.73
N SER A 472 6.73 -11.62 0.87
CA SER A 472 5.48 -10.88 0.76
C SER A 472 4.40 -11.45 1.68
N SER A 473 3.50 -10.58 2.12
CA SER A 473 2.25 -10.92 2.80
C SER A 473 1.09 -11.15 1.82
N ASP A 474 1.29 -10.82 0.54
CA ASP A 474 0.34 -11.02 -0.55
C ASP A 474 0.58 -12.41 -1.18
N LEU A 475 -0.32 -13.35 -0.88
CA LEU A 475 -0.18 -14.74 -1.32
C LEU A 475 -0.27 -14.89 -2.84
N THR A 476 -1.13 -14.09 -3.47
CA THR A 476 -1.25 -14.05 -4.94
C THR A 476 0.06 -13.56 -5.58
N GLU A 477 0.74 -12.58 -4.95
CA GLU A 477 2.08 -12.13 -5.38
C GLU A 477 3.11 -13.25 -5.29
N VAL A 478 3.16 -13.92 -4.13
CA VAL A 478 4.14 -14.99 -3.90
C VAL A 478 3.95 -16.11 -4.91
N LEU A 479 2.73 -16.62 -5.07
CA LEU A 479 2.45 -17.71 -6.01
C LEU A 479 2.65 -17.31 -7.47
N GLY A 480 2.30 -16.07 -7.83
CA GLY A 480 2.40 -15.60 -9.21
C GLY A 480 3.81 -15.21 -9.66
N ALA A 481 4.65 -14.71 -8.74
CA ALA A 481 5.95 -14.13 -9.08
C ALA A 481 7.15 -15.06 -8.80
N THR A 482 6.95 -16.22 -8.16
CA THR A 482 8.04 -17.08 -7.69
C THR A 482 8.02 -18.49 -8.31
N ASP A 483 9.13 -19.20 -8.25
CA ASP A 483 9.28 -20.58 -8.75
C ASP A 483 8.86 -21.59 -7.68
N ARG A 484 9.17 -21.30 -6.41
CA ARG A 484 8.76 -22.06 -5.23
C ARG A 484 8.52 -21.15 -4.04
N VAL A 485 7.79 -21.64 -3.07
CA VAL A 485 7.39 -20.90 -1.86
C VAL A 485 7.87 -21.63 -0.62
N LEU A 486 8.60 -20.92 0.23
CA LEU A 486 8.88 -21.28 1.60
C LEU A 486 7.77 -20.72 2.48
N VAL A 487 7.11 -21.55 3.26
CA VAL A 487 6.02 -21.13 4.15
C VAL A 487 6.53 -21.07 5.58
N MET A 488 6.49 -19.89 6.19
CA MET A 488 6.87 -19.69 7.59
C MET A 488 5.66 -19.77 8.53
N HIS A 489 5.80 -20.55 9.59
CA HIS A 489 4.86 -20.62 10.71
C HIS A 489 5.64 -20.58 12.03
N GLU A 490 5.26 -19.70 12.95
CA GLU A 490 5.87 -19.56 14.29
C GLU A 490 7.41 -19.59 14.30
N GLY A 491 8.01 -18.86 13.37
CA GLY A 491 9.48 -18.73 13.28
C GLY A 491 10.22 -19.93 12.70
N ARG A 492 9.53 -20.87 12.02
CA ARG A 492 10.12 -22.03 11.34
C ARG A 492 9.62 -22.14 9.92
N ILE A 493 10.38 -22.80 9.04
CA ILE A 493 9.87 -23.21 7.74
C ILE A 493 8.96 -24.42 7.96
N ALA A 494 7.66 -24.24 7.74
CA ALA A 494 6.65 -25.29 7.85
C ALA A 494 6.55 -26.14 6.58
N ALA A 495 6.76 -25.53 5.41
CA ALA A 495 6.72 -26.21 4.12
C ALA A 495 7.57 -25.50 3.07
N GLU A 496 8.00 -26.26 2.08
CA GLU A 496 8.57 -25.79 0.82
C GLU A 496 7.75 -26.39 -0.32
N LEU A 497 7.14 -25.54 -1.14
CA LEU A 497 6.15 -25.92 -2.15
C LEU A 497 6.54 -25.33 -3.51
N PRO A 498 6.36 -26.03 -4.64
CA PRO A 498 6.45 -25.40 -5.95
C PRO A 498 5.33 -24.36 -6.09
N SER A 499 5.60 -23.21 -6.71
CA SER A 499 4.54 -22.21 -6.94
C SER A 499 3.53 -22.69 -7.97
N GLU A 500 4.01 -23.38 -9.01
CA GLU A 500 3.14 -23.96 -10.04
C GLU A 500 2.27 -25.09 -9.48
N GLY A 501 0.97 -24.98 -9.65
CA GLY A 501 -0.01 -25.97 -9.18
C GLY A 501 -0.35 -25.91 -7.69
N THR A 502 0.32 -25.05 -6.92
CA THR A 502 -0.02 -24.83 -5.49
C THR A 502 -1.13 -23.79 -5.36
N THR A 503 -2.14 -24.10 -4.54
CA THR A 503 -3.27 -23.20 -4.28
C THR A 503 -3.01 -22.31 -3.06
N GLU A 504 -3.70 -21.17 -2.99
CA GLU A 504 -3.64 -20.27 -1.83
C GLU A 504 -4.05 -20.98 -0.54
N ASP A 505 -5.09 -21.81 -0.58
CA ASP A 505 -5.56 -22.58 0.58
C ASP A 505 -4.48 -23.53 1.12
N THR A 506 -3.71 -24.17 0.23
CA THR A 506 -2.61 -25.06 0.62
C THR A 506 -1.53 -24.30 1.38
N VAL A 507 -1.09 -23.16 0.85
CA VAL A 507 -0.07 -22.34 1.52
C VAL A 507 -0.58 -21.80 2.84
N LEU A 508 -1.85 -21.36 2.88
CA LEU A 508 -2.47 -20.81 4.08
C LEU A 508 -2.60 -21.86 5.19
N ALA A 509 -2.96 -23.12 4.84
CA ALA A 509 -3.03 -24.23 5.78
C ALA A 509 -1.68 -24.45 6.49
N HIS A 510 -0.57 -24.44 5.75
CA HIS A 510 0.78 -24.54 6.33
C HIS A 510 1.15 -23.31 7.16
N ALA A 511 0.74 -22.11 6.75
CA ALA A 511 1.03 -20.87 7.48
C ALA A 511 0.27 -20.74 8.80
N ILE A 512 -0.85 -21.47 8.96
CA ILE A 512 -1.67 -21.53 10.20
C ILE A 512 -1.25 -22.71 11.08
N GLY A 513 -0.41 -23.62 10.57
CA GLY A 513 0.02 -24.82 11.30
C GLY A 513 -0.97 -25.99 11.22
N HIS A 514 -1.93 -25.95 10.30
CA HIS A 514 -2.77 -27.08 9.94
C HIS A 514 -2.09 -27.87 8.81
N ALA A 515 -1.00 -28.59 9.15
CA ALA A 515 -0.47 -29.58 8.22
C ALA A 515 -1.50 -30.70 8.05
N ALA A 516 -1.88 -31.00 6.81
CA ALA A 516 -2.71 -32.15 6.47
C ALA A 516 -1.96 -33.46 6.72
#